data_fd2aac36845a905c1d10df62ddf1faee
#
_entry.id   fd2aac36845a905c1d10df62ddf1faee
#
_cell.length_a   1.000
_cell.length_b   1.000
_cell.length_c   1.000
_cell.angle_alpha   90.00
_cell.angle_beta   90.00
_cell.angle_gamma   90.00
#
_symmetry.space_group_name_H-M   'P 1'
#
loop_
_entity.id
_entity.type
_entity.pdbx_description
1 polymer ?
#
loop_
_entity_poly.entity_id
_entity_poly.type
_entity_poly.pdbx_seq_one_letter_code
_entity_poly.pdbx_strand_id
1 'polypeptide(L)'
;MKPDIVSAFQIRELFHLEFLRWFSRRIKPEFYAVKGGTNLRFFFQSFRYSEDMDIDVQRVPIETLQTVVLDTLGARPFVENLRGFGIQRIVVPDMLKAKQTQTTQRFKIHLITVAGEDLFTKVEFSHRGFKGDIVVQAVRDPILRAYKLAPLLVPHYDITAAVTQKIDALATRTVIQARDIFDLFVLSPQVESSKISKIRPEAEKLKKAHQNIFAIEFEQFRDTVLAYLAPEDQSVYASAAVWDEVKLKTANFLEEFQK
;
A
#
# COMPACT_ATOMS: atom_id res chain seq x y z
N MET A 1 -22.34 -9.35 15.60
CA MET A 1 -22.66 -9.34 14.16
C MET A 1 -21.36 -9.10 13.42
N LYS A 2 -20.98 -9.96 12.47
CA LYS A 2 -19.76 -9.80 11.65
C LYS A 2 -19.99 -8.71 10.63
N PRO A 3 -18.95 -8.00 10.16
CA PRO A 3 -19.11 -7.03 9.07
C PRO A 3 -19.53 -7.73 7.79
N ASP A 4 -20.43 -7.11 7.04
CA ASP A 4 -20.75 -7.55 5.69
C ASP A 4 -19.59 -7.16 4.76
N ILE A 5 -18.61 -8.03 4.58
CA ILE A 5 -17.51 -7.85 3.64
C ILE A 5 -18.03 -8.29 2.28
N VAL A 6 -18.14 -7.34 1.35
CA VAL A 6 -18.86 -7.52 0.09
C VAL A 6 -17.92 -7.61 -1.11
N SER A 7 -16.67 -7.12 -1.00
CA SER A 7 -15.76 -7.05 -2.16
C SER A 7 -14.44 -7.78 -1.96
N ALA A 8 -13.86 -8.26 -3.06
CA ALA A 8 -12.52 -8.85 -3.09
C ALA A 8 -11.45 -7.91 -2.53
N PHE A 9 -11.60 -6.59 -2.70
CA PHE A 9 -10.69 -5.60 -2.14
C PHE A 9 -10.75 -5.54 -0.62
N GLN A 10 -11.95 -5.59 -0.06
CA GLN A 10 -12.16 -5.60 1.39
C GLN A 10 -11.60 -6.87 2.04
N ILE A 11 -11.71 -8.02 1.37
CA ILE A 11 -11.13 -9.28 1.85
C ILE A 11 -9.60 -9.20 1.89
N ARG A 12 -8.96 -8.64 0.84
CA ARG A 12 -7.51 -8.42 0.83
C ARG A 12 -7.08 -7.41 1.90
N GLU A 13 -7.80 -6.30 2.04
CA GLU A 13 -7.50 -5.27 3.05
C GLU A 13 -7.60 -5.84 4.47
N LEU A 14 -8.64 -6.61 4.77
CA LEU A 14 -8.79 -7.31 6.02
C LEU A 14 -7.63 -8.28 6.29
N PHE A 15 -7.27 -9.08 5.27
CA PHE A 15 -6.12 -9.97 5.38
C PHE A 15 -4.83 -9.20 5.71
N HIS A 16 -4.59 -8.07 5.06
CA HIS A 16 -3.42 -7.22 5.31
C HIS A 16 -3.40 -6.70 6.75
N LEU A 17 -4.54 -6.25 7.28
CA LEU A 17 -4.67 -5.76 8.66
C LEU A 17 -4.38 -6.87 9.68
N GLU A 18 -4.98 -8.04 9.50
CA GLU A 18 -4.76 -9.16 10.41
C GLU A 18 -3.34 -9.73 10.27
N PHE A 19 -2.78 -9.81 9.07
CA PHE A 19 -1.39 -10.20 8.88
C PHE A 19 -0.44 -9.25 9.63
N LEU A 20 -0.60 -7.92 9.50
CA LEU A 20 0.20 -6.94 10.23
C LEU A 20 0.04 -7.09 11.74
N ARG A 21 -1.16 -7.37 12.24
CA ARG A 21 -1.43 -7.62 13.67
C ARG A 21 -0.64 -8.81 14.21
N TRP A 22 -0.52 -9.88 13.43
CA TRP A 22 0.23 -11.06 13.83
C TRP A 22 1.74 -10.90 13.63
N PHE A 23 2.13 -10.26 12.54
CA PHE A 23 3.53 -9.96 12.22
C PHE A 23 4.17 -9.04 13.25
N SER A 24 3.47 -7.98 13.68
CA SER A 24 3.94 -7.01 14.67
C SER A 24 4.19 -7.59 16.07
N ARG A 25 3.63 -8.75 16.37
CA ARG A 25 3.92 -9.48 17.62
C ARG A 25 5.25 -10.23 17.61
N ARG A 26 5.82 -10.45 16.42
CA ARG A 26 7.03 -11.25 16.21
C ARG A 26 8.24 -10.42 15.79
N ILE A 27 8.00 -9.33 15.09
CA ILE A 27 9.03 -8.40 14.61
C ILE A 27 8.83 -7.05 15.29
N LYS A 28 9.91 -6.55 15.92
CA LYS A 28 9.87 -5.26 16.62
C LYS A 28 9.65 -4.09 15.67
N PRO A 29 8.97 -3.01 16.13
CA PRO A 29 8.61 -1.87 15.26
C PRO A 29 9.82 -1.16 14.63
N GLU A 30 10.97 -1.17 15.26
CA GLU A 30 12.20 -0.57 14.73
C GLU A 30 12.82 -1.31 13.54
N PHE A 31 12.31 -2.51 13.20
CA PHE A 31 12.89 -3.36 12.16
C PHE A 31 12.06 -3.43 10.89
N TYR A 32 10.89 -2.82 10.84
CA TYR A 32 10.08 -2.80 9.63
C TYR A 32 9.30 -1.51 9.47
N ALA A 33 8.88 -1.19 8.25
CA ALA A 33 7.98 -0.08 7.96
C ALA A 33 7.08 -0.40 6.78
N VAL A 34 5.77 -0.17 6.94
CA VAL A 34 4.80 -0.30 5.85
C VAL A 34 4.98 0.85 4.87
N LYS A 35 4.94 0.54 3.56
CA LYS A 35 5.07 1.51 2.47
C LYS A 35 4.03 1.29 1.36
N GLY A 36 4.14 2.10 0.30
CA GLY A 36 3.32 1.92 -0.91
C GLY A 36 1.84 2.20 -0.69
N GLY A 37 0.99 1.54 -1.48
CA GLY A 37 -0.46 1.78 -1.46
C GLY A 37 -1.11 1.49 -0.11
N THR A 38 -0.67 0.44 0.58
CA THR A 38 -1.16 0.08 1.93
C THR A 38 -0.85 1.16 2.96
N ASN A 39 0.35 1.78 2.91
CA ASN A 39 0.68 2.94 3.75
C ASN A 39 -0.30 4.10 3.50
N LEU A 40 -0.54 4.44 2.24
CA LEU A 40 -1.44 5.54 1.90
C LEU A 40 -2.89 5.25 2.33
N ARG A 41 -3.34 4.03 2.14
CA ARG A 41 -4.68 3.59 2.53
C ARG A 41 -4.88 3.65 4.05
N PHE A 42 -3.93 3.13 4.81
CA PHE A 42 -4.08 2.98 6.25
C PHE A 42 -3.84 4.27 7.04
N PHE A 43 -3.03 5.19 6.52
CA PHE A 43 -2.60 6.38 7.27
C PHE A 43 -2.92 7.71 6.59
N PHE A 44 -2.98 7.78 5.24
CA PHE A 44 -3.10 9.03 4.48
C PHE A 44 -4.39 9.14 3.66
N GLN A 45 -5.51 8.66 4.19
CA GLN A 45 -6.85 8.85 3.61
C GLN A 45 -6.99 8.44 2.14
N SER A 46 -6.07 7.62 1.62
CA SER A 46 -6.28 7.08 0.28
C SER A 46 -7.52 6.20 0.27
N PHE A 47 -8.43 6.50 -0.63
CA PHE A 47 -9.64 5.71 -0.85
C PHE A 47 -9.43 4.60 -1.89
N ARG A 48 -8.25 4.56 -2.53
CA ARG A 48 -7.84 3.46 -3.41
C ARG A 48 -7.39 2.25 -2.59
N TYR A 49 -8.00 1.10 -2.85
CA TYR A 49 -7.55 -0.17 -2.29
C TYR A 49 -6.19 -0.58 -2.84
N SER A 50 -5.45 -1.37 -2.07
CA SER A 50 -4.19 -1.99 -2.50
C SER A 50 -4.34 -3.51 -2.52
N GLU A 51 -4.02 -4.15 -3.64
CA GLU A 51 -4.04 -5.61 -3.75
C GLU A 51 -2.86 -6.25 -3.02
N ASP A 52 -1.73 -5.55 -2.99
CA ASP A 52 -0.48 -6.00 -2.41
C ASP A 52 -0.11 -5.17 -1.19
N MET A 53 0.72 -5.73 -0.34
CA MET A 53 1.31 -5.04 0.81
C MET A 53 2.83 -5.04 0.68
N ASP A 54 3.43 -3.84 0.73
CA ASP A 54 4.86 -3.62 0.65
C ASP A 54 5.41 -3.19 2.02
N ILE A 55 6.50 -3.83 2.46
CA ILE A 55 7.14 -3.57 3.76
C ILE A 55 8.65 -3.48 3.55
N ASP A 56 9.28 -2.40 4.01
CA ASP A 56 10.73 -2.37 4.14
C ASP A 56 11.14 -3.00 5.49
N VAL A 57 12.23 -3.75 5.47
CA VAL A 57 12.79 -4.39 6.67
C VAL A 57 14.28 -4.10 6.77
N GLN A 58 14.78 -4.02 8.00
CA GLN A 58 16.20 -3.89 8.29
C GLN A 58 16.58 -4.75 9.49
N ARG A 59 17.82 -5.22 9.53
CA ARG A 59 18.38 -6.02 10.63
C ARG A 59 17.59 -7.30 10.96
N VAL A 60 16.78 -7.78 10.03
CA VAL A 60 16.08 -9.06 10.14
C VAL A 60 16.69 -10.01 9.11
N PRO A 61 17.29 -11.14 9.53
CA PRO A 61 17.80 -12.15 8.60
C PRO A 61 16.69 -12.67 7.67
N ILE A 62 17.06 -12.99 6.44
CA ILE A 62 16.14 -13.49 5.41
C ILE A 62 15.38 -14.72 5.89
N GLU A 63 16.11 -15.69 6.47
CA GLU A 63 15.55 -16.95 6.95
C GLU A 63 14.60 -16.74 8.14
N THR A 64 14.94 -15.80 9.03
CA THR A 64 14.09 -15.45 10.17
C THR A 64 12.78 -14.82 9.68
N LEU A 65 12.86 -13.89 8.72
CA LEU A 65 11.68 -13.26 8.14
C LEU A 65 10.80 -14.28 7.44
N GLN A 66 11.41 -15.18 6.66
CA GLN A 66 10.70 -16.26 5.97
C GLN A 66 9.96 -17.16 6.96
N THR A 67 10.63 -17.59 8.03
CA THR A 67 10.02 -18.40 9.09
C THR A 67 8.85 -17.67 9.74
N VAL A 68 9.03 -16.42 10.13
CA VAL A 68 7.96 -15.61 10.77
C VAL A 68 6.74 -15.49 9.85
N VAL A 69 6.93 -15.24 8.55
CA VAL A 69 5.82 -15.12 7.60
C VAL A 69 5.11 -16.46 7.42
N LEU A 70 5.83 -17.54 7.16
CA LEU A 70 5.24 -18.87 6.94
C LEU A 70 4.51 -19.37 8.19
N ASP A 71 5.11 -19.23 9.36
CA ASP A 71 4.47 -19.57 10.63
C ASP A 71 3.20 -18.77 10.89
N THR A 72 3.20 -17.47 10.50
CA THR A 72 2.01 -16.63 10.64
C THR A 72 0.90 -17.14 9.72
N LEU A 73 1.21 -17.39 8.45
CA LEU A 73 0.24 -17.86 7.47
C LEU A 73 -0.31 -19.27 7.79
N GLY A 74 0.53 -20.12 8.40
CA GLY A 74 0.17 -21.49 8.80
C GLY A 74 -0.46 -21.60 10.20
N ALA A 75 -0.46 -20.53 11.01
CA ALA A 75 -0.96 -20.54 12.36
C ALA A 75 -2.47 -20.81 12.40
N ARG A 76 -2.88 -21.91 13.05
CA ARG A 76 -4.30 -22.28 13.15
C ARG A 76 -5.18 -21.15 13.71
N PRO A 77 -4.80 -20.44 14.81
CA PRO A 77 -5.62 -19.35 15.31
C PRO A 77 -5.75 -18.16 14.34
N PHE A 78 -4.72 -17.89 13.54
CA PHE A 78 -4.77 -16.87 12.48
C PHE A 78 -5.80 -17.23 11.40
N VAL A 79 -5.74 -18.46 10.89
CA VAL A 79 -6.67 -18.95 9.88
C VAL A 79 -8.10 -19.01 10.41
N GLU A 80 -8.29 -19.46 11.65
CA GLU A 80 -9.62 -19.50 12.30
C GLU A 80 -10.20 -18.09 12.48
N ASN A 81 -9.39 -17.11 12.85
CA ASN A 81 -9.82 -15.71 12.92
C ASN A 81 -10.33 -15.21 11.56
N LEU A 82 -9.56 -15.46 10.49
CA LEU A 82 -9.91 -15.05 9.13
C LEU A 82 -11.17 -15.74 8.60
N ARG A 83 -11.45 -16.98 8.99
CA ARG A 83 -12.71 -17.66 8.66
C ARG A 83 -13.93 -16.88 9.12
N GLY A 84 -13.79 -16.20 10.26
CA GLY A 84 -14.80 -15.30 10.76
C GLY A 84 -15.20 -14.18 9.80
N PHE A 85 -14.36 -13.85 8.86
CA PHE A 85 -14.52 -12.77 7.88
C PHE A 85 -14.72 -13.27 6.44
N GLY A 86 -14.97 -14.55 6.25
CA GLY A 86 -15.26 -15.11 4.93
C GLY A 86 -14.05 -15.69 4.19
N ILE A 87 -12.85 -15.71 4.80
CA ILE A 87 -11.68 -16.40 4.24
C ILE A 87 -11.64 -17.81 4.79
N GLN A 88 -12.03 -18.78 3.98
CA GLN A 88 -12.13 -20.18 4.40
C GLN A 88 -10.75 -20.83 4.60
N ARG A 89 -9.81 -20.53 3.69
CA ARG A 89 -8.48 -21.14 3.65
C ARG A 89 -7.46 -20.16 3.05
N ILE A 90 -6.22 -20.25 3.55
CA ILE A 90 -5.05 -19.62 2.95
C ILE A 90 -4.23 -20.71 2.26
N VAL A 91 -3.86 -20.47 1.00
CA VAL A 91 -2.84 -21.28 0.33
C VAL A 91 -1.49 -20.61 0.56
N VAL A 92 -0.67 -21.25 1.37
CA VAL A 92 0.67 -20.76 1.73
C VAL A 92 1.57 -20.84 0.50
N PRO A 93 2.40 -19.82 0.23
CA PRO A 93 3.26 -19.79 -0.95
C PRO A 93 4.28 -20.94 -0.96
N ASP A 94 4.47 -21.54 -2.14
CA ASP A 94 5.56 -22.45 -2.39
C ASP A 94 6.87 -21.64 -2.52
N MET A 95 7.72 -21.73 -1.51
CA MET A 95 8.96 -20.95 -1.44
C MET A 95 10.00 -21.37 -2.50
N LEU A 96 9.89 -22.57 -3.08
CA LEU A 96 10.75 -23.00 -4.17
C LEU A 96 10.42 -22.26 -5.49
N LYS A 97 9.18 -21.80 -5.65
CA LYS A 97 8.69 -21.05 -6.82
C LYS A 97 8.65 -19.55 -6.60
N ALA A 98 8.78 -19.08 -5.36
CA ALA A 98 8.73 -17.67 -5.04
C ALA A 98 10.03 -16.98 -5.44
N LYS A 99 9.94 -15.80 -6.09
CA LYS A 99 11.11 -14.98 -6.40
C LYS A 99 11.69 -14.45 -5.08
N GLN A 100 12.77 -15.06 -4.64
CA GLN A 100 13.54 -14.66 -3.48
C GLN A 100 14.88 -14.13 -3.95
N THR A 101 15.24 -12.92 -3.52
CA THR A 101 16.56 -12.34 -3.75
C THR A 101 17.11 -11.84 -2.42
N GLN A 102 18.41 -11.54 -2.36
CA GLN A 102 19.02 -10.95 -1.16
C GLN A 102 18.38 -9.62 -0.74
N THR A 103 17.77 -8.91 -1.68
CA THR A 103 17.17 -7.59 -1.42
C THR A 103 15.64 -7.60 -1.38
N THR A 104 14.99 -8.68 -1.78
CA THR A 104 13.52 -8.71 -1.87
C THR A 104 12.98 -10.13 -1.67
N GLN A 105 12.04 -10.26 -0.75
CA GLN A 105 11.28 -11.50 -0.54
C GLN A 105 9.80 -11.27 -0.88
N ARG A 106 9.22 -12.18 -1.68
CA ARG A 106 7.82 -12.11 -2.13
C ARG A 106 7.06 -13.34 -1.71
N PHE A 107 5.97 -13.12 -1.01
CA PHE A 107 5.04 -14.18 -0.60
C PHE A 107 3.73 -13.99 -1.36
N LYS A 108 3.51 -14.86 -2.35
CA LYS A 108 2.26 -14.91 -3.12
C LYS A 108 1.26 -15.75 -2.34
N ILE A 109 0.12 -15.18 -2.01
CA ILE A 109 -0.83 -15.77 -1.09
C ILE A 109 -2.19 -15.84 -1.81
N HIS A 110 -2.84 -16.99 -1.75
CA HIS A 110 -4.18 -17.17 -2.25
C HIS A 110 -5.14 -17.26 -1.06
N LEU A 111 -6.16 -16.42 -1.08
CA LEU A 111 -7.22 -16.36 -0.09
C LEU A 111 -8.46 -17.03 -0.69
N ILE A 112 -8.75 -18.25 -0.26
CA ILE A 112 -9.94 -18.94 -0.73
C ILE A 112 -11.13 -18.52 0.14
N THR A 113 -12.12 -17.90 -0.47
CA THR A 113 -13.32 -17.43 0.22
C THR A 113 -14.30 -18.56 0.50
N VAL A 114 -15.28 -18.33 1.37
CA VAL A 114 -16.40 -19.28 1.60
C VAL A 114 -17.27 -19.47 0.37
N ALA A 115 -17.26 -18.51 -0.59
CA ALA A 115 -17.93 -18.64 -1.87
C ALA A 115 -17.12 -19.44 -2.90
N GLY A 116 -15.90 -19.88 -2.54
CA GLY A 116 -15.00 -20.64 -3.43
C GLY A 116 -14.15 -19.76 -4.36
N GLU A 117 -14.19 -18.44 -4.21
CA GLU A 117 -13.34 -17.54 -5.00
C GLU A 117 -11.88 -17.69 -4.56
N ASP A 118 -10.95 -17.63 -5.52
CA ASP A 118 -9.51 -17.58 -5.29
C ASP A 118 -9.01 -16.15 -5.48
N LEU A 119 -8.79 -15.45 -4.37
CA LEU A 119 -8.32 -14.08 -4.36
C LEU A 119 -6.82 -14.04 -4.13
N PHE A 120 -6.08 -13.56 -5.12
CA PHE A 120 -4.64 -13.42 -5.02
C PHE A 120 -4.25 -12.11 -4.31
N THR A 121 -3.24 -12.19 -3.43
CA THR A 121 -2.53 -11.05 -2.84
C THR A 121 -1.05 -11.37 -2.69
N LYS A 122 -0.24 -10.35 -2.49
CA LYS A 122 1.21 -10.48 -2.29
C LYS A 122 1.65 -9.64 -1.10
N VAL A 123 2.48 -10.23 -0.25
CA VAL A 123 3.26 -9.49 0.75
C VAL A 123 4.72 -9.48 0.28
N GLU A 124 5.26 -8.28 0.07
CA GLU A 124 6.63 -8.08 -0.39
C GLU A 124 7.44 -7.38 0.69
N PHE A 125 8.61 -7.96 1.01
CA PHE A 125 9.58 -7.37 1.93
C PHE A 125 10.82 -6.93 1.17
N SER A 126 11.26 -5.69 1.40
CA SER A 126 12.48 -5.15 0.83
C SER A 126 13.54 -4.97 1.91
N HIS A 127 14.71 -5.56 1.71
CA HIS A 127 15.89 -5.49 2.59
C HIS A 127 16.86 -4.36 2.22
N ARG A 128 16.38 -3.35 1.47
CA ARG A 128 17.23 -2.22 1.02
C ARG A 128 17.40 -1.13 2.07
N GLY A 129 16.93 -1.39 3.30
CA GLY A 129 16.91 -0.41 4.38
C GLY A 129 15.81 0.63 4.22
N PHE A 130 15.68 1.46 5.25
CA PHE A 130 14.68 2.53 5.26
C PHE A 130 15.11 3.74 4.44
N LYS A 131 14.15 4.36 3.76
CA LYS A 131 14.35 5.57 2.95
C LYS A 131 13.35 6.64 3.38
N GLY A 132 13.72 7.43 4.37
CA GLY A 132 12.90 8.49 4.95
C GLY A 132 12.46 8.20 6.38
N ASP A 133 11.73 9.13 6.96
CA ASP A 133 11.28 9.08 8.35
C ASP A 133 10.15 8.06 8.54
N ILE A 134 10.23 7.34 9.66
CA ILE A 134 9.24 6.34 10.07
C ILE A 134 8.58 6.80 11.36
N VAL A 135 7.28 6.63 11.40
CA VAL A 135 6.46 6.90 12.59
C VAL A 135 5.67 5.64 12.96
N VAL A 136 5.39 5.46 14.25
CA VAL A 136 4.48 4.41 14.73
C VAL A 136 3.14 5.05 15.02
N GLN A 137 2.11 4.68 14.28
CA GLN A 137 0.79 5.28 14.37
C GLN A 137 -0.30 4.21 14.30
N ALA A 138 -1.45 4.52 14.87
CA ALA A 138 -2.63 3.67 14.72
C ALA A 138 -3.17 3.74 13.30
N VAL A 139 -3.53 2.59 12.73
CA VAL A 139 -4.34 2.54 11.51
C VAL A 139 -5.62 3.33 11.73
N ARG A 140 -6.06 4.06 10.73
CA ARG A 140 -7.22 4.97 10.83
C ARG A 140 -8.48 4.25 11.30
N ASP A 141 -9.14 4.87 12.27
CA ASP A 141 -10.38 4.40 12.90
C ASP A 141 -11.48 3.98 11.91
N PRO A 142 -11.80 4.75 10.83
CA PRO A 142 -12.84 4.36 9.90
C PRO A 142 -12.57 3.00 9.23
N ILE A 143 -11.30 2.69 8.94
CA ILE A 143 -10.91 1.40 8.36
C ILE A 143 -11.11 0.27 9.39
N LEU A 144 -10.58 0.45 10.59
CA LEU A 144 -10.69 -0.58 11.64
C LEU A 144 -12.16 -0.85 12.03
N ARG A 145 -12.97 0.22 12.11
CA ARG A 145 -14.41 0.11 12.42
C ARG A 145 -15.19 -0.62 11.35
N ALA A 146 -14.86 -0.41 10.07
CA ALA A 146 -15.50 -1.11 8.96
C ALA A 146 -15.38 -2.64 9.11
N TYR A 147 -14.25 -3.11 9.66
CA TYR A 147 -14.00 -4.53 9.91
C TYR A 147 -14.23 -4.94 11.37
N LYS A 148 -14.69 -4.04 12.25
CA LYS A 148 -14.87 -4.29 13.69
C LYS A 148 -13.59 -4.80 14.36
N LEU A 149 -12.45 -4.27 13.94
CA LEU A 149 -11.14 -4.62 14.46
C LEU A 149 -10.72 -3.70 15.61
N ALA A 150 -9.96 -4.26 16.56
CA ALA A 150 -9.32 -3.49 17.61
C ALA A 150 -8.22 -2.59 17.04
N PRO A 151 -7.82 -1.50 17.75
CA PRO A 151 -6.73 -0.64 17.35
C PRO A 151 -5.45 -1.43 16.98
N LEU A 152 -4.73 -0.95 15.97
CA LEU A 152 -3.51 -1.56 15.48
C LEU A 152 -2.47 -0.47 15.25
N LEU A 153 -1.39 -0.49 16.04
CA LEU A 153 -0.23 0.37 15.89
C LEU A 153 0.76 -0.28 14.91
N VAL A 154 1.21 0.47 13.92
CA VAL A 154 2.11 -0.03 12.88
C VAL A 154 3.17 1.02 12.55
N PRO A 155 4.46 0.64 12.44
CA PRO A 155 5.48 1.51 11.88
C PRO A 155 5.26 1.67 10.37
N HIS A 156 5.26 2.90 9.92
CA HIS A 156 5.06 3.24 8.51
C HIS A 156 5.82 4.50 8.13
N TYR A 157 6.06 4.72 6.85
CA TYR A 157 6.67 5.96 6.39
C TYR A 157 5.76 7.15 6.60
N ASP A 158 6.33 8.24 7.11
CA ASP A 158 5.62 9.51 7.28
C ASP A 158 5.21 10.12 5.92
N ILE A 159 4.47 11.23 5.97
CA ILE A 159 3.95 11.87 4.74
C ILE A 159 5.08 12.39 3.84
N THR A 160 6.18 12.89 4.40
CA THR A 160 7.30 13.44 3.63
C THR A 160 8.03 12.34 2.87
N ALA A 161 8.27 11.21 3.52
CA ALA A 161 8.84 10.03 2.92
C ALA A 161 7.89 9.42 1.87
N ALA A 162 6.59 9.36 2.14
CA ALA A 162 5.60 8.84 1.20
C ALA A 162 5.54 9.66 -0.09
N VAL A 163 5.53 11.00 0.01
CA VAL A 163 5.57 11.90 -1.17
C VAL A 163 6.87 11.71 -1.95
N THR A 164 8.02 11.72 -1.27
CA THR A 164 9.32 11.52 -1.93
C THR A 164 9.38 10.19 -2.67
N GLN A 165 8.90 9.10 -2.06
CA GLN A 165 8.85 7.78 -2.70
C GLN A 165 7.95 7.77 -3.94
N LYS A 166 6.86 8.54 -3.95
CA LYS A 166 5.96 8.65 -5.11
C LYS A 166 6.56 9.49 -6.23
N ILE A 167 7.25 10.58 -5.90
CA ILE A 167 8.01 11.37 -6.89
C ILE A 167 9.11 10.51 -7.52
N ASP A 168 9.90 9.79 -6.71
CA ASP A 168 10.93 8.88 -7.19
C ASP A 168 10.34 7.79 -8.09
N ALA A 169 9.22 7.18 -7.71
CA ALA A 169 8.57 6.15 -8.51
C ALA A 169 8.09 6.70 -9.86
N LEU A 170 7.46 7.87 -9.86
CA LEU A 170 6.97 8.53 -11.08
C LEU A 170 8.13 8.93 -12.02
N ALA A 171 9.27 9.32 -11.46
CA ALA A 171 10.46 9.69 -12.23
C ALA A 171 11.23 8.49 -12.80
N THR A 172 11.30 7.36 -12.06
CA THR A 172 12.32 6.31 -12.34
C THR A 172 11.73 5.00 -12.84
N ARG A 173 10.41 4.79 -12.78
CA ARG A 173 9.82 3.55 -13.33
C ARG A 173 9.99 3.47 -14.84
N THR A 174 10.33 2.30 -15.33
CA THR A 174 10.37 2.00 -16.76
C THR A 174 8.99 2.16 -17.41
N VAL A 175 7.94 1.76 -16.71
CA VAL A 175 6.54 1.96 -17.12
C VAL A 175 5.86 2.85 -16.10
N ILE A 176 5.49 4.06 -16.53
CA ILE A 176 4.80 5.04 -15.68
C ILE A 176 3.45 4.47 -15.26
N GLN A 177 3.07 4.71 -14.00
CA GLN A 177 1.84 4.16 -13.42
C GLN A 177 0.90 5.30 -13.02
N ALA A 178 -0.34 5.28 -13.50
CA ALA A 178 -1.39 6.24 -13.14
C ALA A 178 -1.58 6.36 -11.62
N ARG A 179 -1.42 5.25 -10.90
CA ARG A 179 -1.54 5.22 -9.44
C ARG A 179 -0.52 6.11 -8.72
N ASP A 180 0.69 6.33 -9.27
CA ASP A 180 1.67 7.18 -8.60
C ASP A 180 1.28 8.66 -8.71
N ILE A 181 0.61 9.06 -9.81
CA ILE A 181 0.02 10.40 -9.98
C ILE A 181 -1.16 10.58 -9.03
N PHE A 182 -2.09 9.63 -9.02
CA PHE A 182 -3.27 9.67 -8.16
C PHE A 182 -2.91 9.65 -6.67
N ASP A 183 -1.91 8.87 -6.28
CA ASP A 183 -1.42 8.83 -4.92
C ASP A 183 -0.82 10.19 -4.49
N LEU A 184 -0.07 10.89 -5.36
CA LEU A 184 0.41 12.25 -5.11
C LEU A 184 -0.74 13.26 -5.00
N PHE A 185 -1.75 13.15 -5.84
CA PHE A 185 -2.98 13.96 -5.74
C PHE A 185 -3.64 13.80 -4.38
N VAL A 186 -3.79 12.57 -3.89
CA VAL A 186 -4.38 12.29 -2.57
C VAL A 186 -3.52 12.80 -1.42
N LEU A 187 -2.20 12.75 -1.54
CA LEU A 187 -1.25 13.22 -0.52
C LEU A 187 -1.16 14.75 -0.47
N SER A 188 -1.28 15.43 -1.60
CA SER A 188 -1.01 16.88 -1.70
C SER A 188 -1.76 17.74 -0.66
N PRO A 189 -3.08 17.57 -0.42
CA PRO A 189 -3.78 18.39 0.57
C PRO A 189 -3.45 18.05 2.03
N GLN A 190 -2.69 16.97 2.26
CA GLN A 190 -2.32 16.49 3.59
C GLN A 190 -0.90 16.93 4.00
N VAL A 191 -0.13 17.50 3.06
CA VAL A 191 1.21 18.00 3.34
C VAL A 191 1.09 19.41 3.93
N GLU A 192 1.41 19.54 5.21
CA GLU A 192 1.48 20.84 5.86
C GLU A 192 2.60 21.70 5.24
N SER A 193 2.37 23.01 5.10
CA SER A 193 3.35 23.96 4.55
C SER A 193 4.71 23.89 5.24
N SER A 194 4.74 23.61 6.55
CA SER A 194 5.96 23.42 7.35
C SER A 194 6.78 22.20 6.94
N LYS A 195 6.15 21.22 6.25
CA LYS A 195 6.78 19.96 5.80
C LYS A 195 7.27 20.03 4.36
N ILE A 196 6.78 20.99 3.55
CA ILE A 196 7.18 21.16 2.16
C ILE A 196 8.71 21.31 2.04
N SER A 197 9.32 22.13 2.91
CA SER A 197 10.76 22.36 2.91
C SER A 197 11.62 21.12 3.25
N LYS A 198 10.99 20.07 3.81
CA LYS A 198 11.65 18.79 4.12
C LYS A 198 11.63 17.82 2.94
N ILE A 199 10.72 18.01 1.99
CA ILE A 199 10.61 17.22 0.77
C ILE A 199 11.56 17.82 -0.25
N ARG A 200 12.73 17.19 -0.44
CA ARG A 200 13.79 17.67 -1.33
C ARG A 200 14.15 16.60 -2.38
N PRO A 201 13.31 16.39 -3.38
CA PRO A 201 13.65 15.48 -4.47
C PRO A 201 14.81 16.05 -5.28
N GLU A 202 15.58 15.17 -5.91
CA GLU A 202 16.59 15.59 -6.88
C GLU A 202 15.91 16.36 -8.04
N ALA A 203 16.49 17.51 -8.46
CA ALA A 203 15.88 18.39 -9.46
C ALA A 203 15.57 17.66 -10.79
N GLU A 204 16.47 16.79 -11.25
CA GLU A 204 16.27 15.97 -12.45
C GLU A 204 15.08 15.00 -12.30
N LYS A 205 14.94 14.37 -11.13
CA LYS A 205 13.80 13.48 -10.86
C LYS A 205 12.50 14.26 -10.78
N LEU A 206 12.52 15.43 -10.14
CA LEU A 206 11.33 16.28 -10.04
C LEU A 206 10.84 16.72 -11.42
N LYS A 207 11.77 17.20 -12.28
CA LYS A 207 11.49 17.58 -13.66
C LYS A 207 10.91 16.40 -14.46
N LYS A 208 11.52 15.22 -14.35
CA LYS A 208 11.03 14.02 -15.04
C LYS A 208 9.69 13.55 -14.53
N ALA A 209 9.46 13.58 -13.22
CA ALA A 209 8.17 13.26 -12.61
C ALA A 209 7.07 14.19 -13.14
N HIS A 210 7.32 15.50 -13.17
CA HIS A 210 6.40 16.50 -13.72
C HIS A 210 6.05 16.21 -15.19
N GLN A 211 7.03 15.90 -16.04
CA GLN A 211 6.80 15.53 -17.44
C GLN A 211 5.96 14.25 -17.56
N ASN A 212 6.23 13.25 -16.73
CA ASN A 212 5.58 11.95 -16.77
C ASN A 212 4.09 11.99 -16.32
N ILE A 213 3.66 13.02 -15.59
CA ILE A 213 2.25 13.21 -15.23
C ILE A 213 1.35 13.26 -16.48
N PHE A 214 1.79 13.99 -17.51
CA PHE A 214 1.00 14.21 -18.72
C PHE A 214 1.09 13.08 -19.74
N ALA A 215 1.96 12.09 -19.52
CA ALA A 215 2.13 10.95 -20.41
C ALA A 215 1.08 9.83 -20.18
N ILE A 216 0.24 9.93 -19.15
CA ILE A 216 -0.74 8.90 -18.78
C ILE A 216 -2.14 9.31 -19.26
N GLU A 217 -2.71 8.48 -20.13
CA GLU A 217 -4.06 8.66 -20.66
C GLU A 217 -5.12 8.15 -19.67
N PHE A 218 -6.36 8.58 -19.88
CA PHE A 218 -7.49 8.25 -19.01
C PHE A 218 -7.75 6.72 -18.95
N GLU A 219 -7.55 6.00 -20.05
CA GLU A 219 -7.74 4.54 -20.10
C GLU A 219 -6.83 3.81 -19.11
N GLN A 220 -5.56 4.23 -19.00
CA GLN A 220 -4.64 3.64 -18.02
C GLN A 220 -5.07 3.95 -16.58
N PHE A 221 -5.56 5.16 -16.34
CA PHE A 221 -6.11 5.53 -15.03
C PHE A 221 -7.36 4.70 -14.72
N ARG A 222 -8.30 4.60 -15.66
CA ARG A 222 -9.53 3.82 -15.50
C ARG A 222 -9.22 2.36 -15.13
N ASP A 223 -8.30 1.73 -15.84
CA ASP A 223 -8.04 0.31 -15.70
C ASP A 223 -7.16 -0.04 -14.49
N THR A 224 -6.33 0.92 -14.01
CA THR A 224 -5.33 0.65 -12.97
C THR A 224 -5.54 1.42 -11.66
N VAL A 225 -6.45 2.38 -11.63
CA VAL A 225 -6.78 3.15 -10.42
C VAL A 225 -8.28 3.15 -10.17
N LEU A 226 -9.09 3.59 -11.13
CA LEU A 226 -10.54 3.71 -10.98
C LEU A 226 -11.16 2.35 -10.61
N ALA A 227 -10.71 1.27 -11.23
CA ALA A 227 -11.14 -0.09 -10.92
C ALA A 227 -10.87 -0.53 -9.47
N TYR A 228 -9.99 0.17 -8.75
CA TYR A 228 -9.62 -0.09 -7.36
C TYR A 228 -10.25 0.87 -6.35
N LEU A 229 -11.20 1.68 -6.79
CA LEU A 229 -12.00 2.55 -5.92
C LEU A 229 -13.32 1.88 -5.55
N ALA A 230 -13.93 2.34 -4.46
CA ALA A 230 -15.30 1.95 -4.14
C ALA A 230 -16.28 2.53 -5.19
N PRO A 231 -17.44 1.90 -5.43
CA PRO A 231 -18.39 2.32 -6.49
C PRO A 231 -18.79 3.81 -6.40
N GLU A 232 -18.97 4.34 -5.20
CA GLU A 232 -19.27 5.74 -4.93
C GLU A 232 -18.15 6.67 -5.39
N ASP A 233 -16.88 6.29 -5.13
CA ASP A 233 -15.71 7.06 -5.58
C ASP A 233 -15.47 6.90 -7.08
N GLN A 234 -15.76 5.72 -7.65
CA GLN A 234 -15.65 5.50 -9.10
C GLN A 234 -16.50 6.51 -9.87
N SER A 235 -17.74 6.80 -9.42
CA SER A 235 -18.62 7.73 -10.08
C SER A 235 -18.07 9.15 -10.15
N VAL A 236 -17.28 9.56 -9.15
CA VAL A 236 -16.65 10.90 -9.08
C VAL A 236 -15.51 11.03 -10.09
N TYR A 237 -14.74 9.96 -10.30
CA TYR A 237 -13.51 9.98 -11.10
C TYR A 237 -13.69 9.36 -12.51
N ALA A 238 -14.91 9.04 -12.93
CA ALA A 238 -15.19 8.27 -14.15
C ALA A 238 -15.09 9.08 -15.46
N SER A 239 -14.46 10.25 -15.48
CA SER A 239 -14.34 11.04 -16.70
C SER A 239 -12.91 11.49 -16.99
N ALA A 240 -12.57 11.61 -18.29
CA ALA A 240 -11.28 12.13 -18.74
C ALA A 240 -11.01 13.55 -18.22
N ALA A 241 -12.05 14.41 -18.16
CA ALA A 241 -11.91 15.76 -17.65
C ALA A 241 -11.49 15.81 -16.16
N VAL A 242 -12.04 14.92 -15.33
CA VAL A 242 -11.64 14.80 -13.93
C VAL A 242 -10.21 14.26 -13.81
N TRP A 243 -9.83 13.31 -14.69
CA TRP A 243 -8.44 12.84 -14.72
C TRP A 243 -7.45 13.95 -15.10
N ASP A 244 -7.80 14.80 -16.07
CA ASP A 244 -6.99 15.97 -16.43
C ASP A 244 -6.86 16.96 -15.28
N GLU A 245 -7.92 17.17 -14.51
CA GLU A 245 -7.86 17.98 -13.28
C GLU A 245 -6.94 17.37 -12.22
N VAL A 246 -6.99 16.04 -12.02
CA VAL A 246 -6.07 15.32 -11.11
C VAL A 246 -4.62 15.53 -11.55
N LYS A 247 -4.32 15.38 -12.85
CA LYS A 247 -2.97 15.64 -13.40
C LYS A 247 -2.50 17.07 -13.13
N LEU A 248 -3.34 18.06 -13.40
CA LEU A 248 -3.01 19.48 -13.19
C LEU A 248 -2.75 19.79 -11.71
N LYS A 249 -3.61 19.32 -10.80
CA LYS A 249 -3.39 19.50 -9.36
C LYS A 249 -2.11 18.85 -8.88
N THR A 250 -1.78 17.66 -9.40
CA THR A 250 -0.55 16.97 -9.08
C THR A 250 0.68 17.71 -9.62
N ALA A 251 0.62 18.24 -10.84
CA ALA A 251 1.70 19.03 -11.43
C ALA A 251 1.96 20.31 -10.61
N ASN A 252 0.92 21.05 -10.26
CA ASN A 252 1.03 22.25 -9.41
C ASN A 252 1.65 21.92 -8.03
N PHE A 253 1.29 20.80 -7.45
CA PHE A 253 1.88 20.35 -6.20
C PHE A 253 3.39 20.06 -6.34
N LEU A 254 3.83 19.46 -7.46
CA LEU A 254 5.25 19.22 -7.69
C LEU A 254 6.04 20.53 -7.91
N GLU A 255 5.42 21.58 -8.44
CA GLU A 255 6.07 22.90 -8.62
C GLU A 255 6.41 23.59 -7.28
N GLU A 256 5.69 23.24 -6.21
CA GLU A 256 5.99 23.77 -4.87
C GLU A 256 7.40 23.37 -4.36
N PHE A 257 7.94 22.26 -4.87
CA PHE A 257 9.28 21.75 -4.51
C PHE A 257 10.40 22.32 -5.38
N GLN A 258 10.09 23.15 -6.39
CA GLN A 258 11.08 23.80 -7.25
C GLN A 258 11.53 25.17 -6.68
N LYS A 259 10.85 25.65 -5.64
CA LYS A 259 11.13 26.91 -4.95
C LYS A 259 12.15 26.71 -3.85
#